data_7688cdbcfc2dbc64fa07b8c0464ca130
#
_entry.id   7688cdbcfc2dbc64fa07b8c0464ca130
#
_cell.length_a   1.000
_cell.length_b   1.000
_cell.length_c   1.000
_cell.angle_alpha   90.00
_cell.angle_beta   90.00
_cell.angle_gamma   90.00
#
_symmetry.space_group_name_H-M   'P 1'
#
loop_
_entity.id
_entity.type
_entity.pdbx_description
1 polymer ?
#
loop_
_entity_poly.entity_id
_entity_poly.type
_entity_poly.pdbx_seq_one_letter_code
_entity_poly.pdbx_strand_id
1 'polypeptide(L)'
;LFSSARKSVAWRTIIGALGLQFIMAFLVLKVPFIRAGFRWVAETFVQVIGYTWKGTDFLLGRFSDGQVGPYLENFAFRILATIVFFSALSALLHHLGLLSFFIRGFAWVMRHTLRLTGRESLSVAGNVFLGQTESPLLIRPYLDRMSRSELMLVMTGGMATIAGSVFAAYVGILGGTDPETQAYFATHLLTASLISAPAAVAAAKLLVPETEPQVAGDAKIVKSSASNFLEAITNGTRDGLSLAANVGVMLLVFTAFVYMFNDLLGWVGGWTGANDFLAANTTFKTLSMECILGYIGAPIAWLVGVASEDIVV
;
A
#
# COMPACT_ATOMS: atom_id res chain seq x y z
N LEU A 1 -4.48 -10.10 24.14
CA LEU A 1 -3.16 -10.40 24.71
C LEU A 1 -2.20 -9.23 24.52
N PHE A 2 -2.19 -8.57 23.37
CA PHE A 2 -1.17 -7.57 22.97
C PHE A 2 -1.56 -6.11 23.25
N SER A 3 -2.75 -5.82 23.78
CA SER A 3 -3.17 -4.45 24.09
C SER A 3 -2.40 -3.86 25.27
N SER A 4 -1.89 -2.63 25.15
CA SER A 4 -1.15 -1.91 26.18
C SER A 4 -2.03 -1.48 27.37
N ALA A 5 -3.34 -1.26 27.15
CA ALA A 5 -4.30 -0.81 28.17
C ALA A 5 -5.69 -1.44 27.95
N ARG A 6 -5.83 -2.74 28.22
CA ARG A 6 -7.03 -3.54 27.92
C ARG A 6 -8.34 -2.96 28.48
N LYS A 7 -8.29 -2.29 29.63
CA LYS A 7 -9.47 -1.70 30.28
C LYS A 7 -9.94 -0.40 29.61
N SER A 8 -9.07 0.26 28.85
CA SER A 8 -9.35 1.54 28.18
C SER A 8 -9.73 1.35 26.70
N VAL A 9 -9.95 0.12 26.25
CA VAL A 9 -10.32 -0.18 24.86
C VAL A 9 -11.68 0.40 24.53
N ALA A 10 -11.73 1.31 23.56
CA ALA A 10 -12.95 1.93 23.07
C ALA A 10 -13.69 0.99 22.10
N TRP A 11 -14.38 -0.01 22.62
CA TRP A 11 -15.09 -1.03 21.84
C TRP A 11 -16.04 -0.45 20.80
N ARG A 12 -16.64 0.71 21.09
CA ARG A 12 -17.52 1.41 20.15
C ARG A 12 -16.77 1.84 18.88
N THR A 13 -15.55 2.35 19.01
CA THR A 13 -14.70 2.72 17.87
C THR A 13 -14.28 1.48 17.09
N ILE A 14 -13.90 0.39 17.75
CA ILE A 14 -13.48 -0.85 17.11
C ILE A 14 -14.63 -1.50 16.33
N ILE A 15 -15.78 -1.67 16.97
CA ILE A 15 -16.98 -2.24 16.34
C ILE A 15 -17.45 -1.34 15.19
N GLY A 16 -17.41 -0.01 15.38
CA GLY A 16 -17.72 0.95 14.32
C GLY A 16 -16.76 0.84 13.14
N ALA A 17 -15.47 0.66 13.39
CA ALA A 17 -14.44 0.50 12.36
C ALA A 17 -14.62 -0.82 11.59
N LEU A 18 -14.83 -1.92 12.28
CA LEU A 18 -15.14 -3.21 11.64
C LEU A 18 -16.48 -3.14 10.87
N GLY A 19 -17.51 -2.53 11.46
CA GLY A 19 -18.80 -2.31 10.78
C GLY A 19 -18.64 -1.48 9.50
N LEU A 20 -17.88 -0.38 9.56
CA LEU A 20 -17.59 0.43 8.39
C LEU A 20 -16.80 -0.36 7.33
N GLN A 21 -15.81 -1.16 7.76
CA GLN A 21 -15.06 -2.04 6.88
C GLN A 21 -15.98 -3.02 6.13
N PHE A 22 -16.88 -3.71 6.83
CA PHE A 22 -17.84 -4.63 6.23
C PHE A 22 -18.82 -3.92 5.29
N ILE A 23 -19.31 -2.74 5.68
CA ILE A 23 -20.20 -1.94 4.83
C ILE A 23 -19.48 -1.54 3.54
N MET A 24 -18.26 -1.03 3.63
CA MET A 24 -17.46 -0.64 2.46
C MET A 24 -17.16 -1.85 1.56
N ALA A 25 -16.77 -2.98 2.14
CA ALA A 25 -16.57 -4.22 1.40
C ALA A 25 -17.84 -4.66 0.68
N PHE A 26 -18.98 -4.68 1.37
CA PHE A 26 -20.26 -5.03 0.78
C PHE A 26 -20.65 -4.08 -0.35
N LEU A 27 -20.50 -2.77 -0.15
CA LEU A 27 -20.85 -1.76 -1.15
C LEU A 27 -20.02 -1.93 -2.43
N VAL A 28 -18.68 -2.10 -2.29
CA VAL A 28 -17.79 -2.24 -3.46
C VAL A 28 -18.01 -3.60 -4.16
N LEU A 29 -18.20 -4.69 -3.42
CA LEU A 29 -18.28 -6.02 -4.00
C LEU A 29 -19.67 -6.38 -4.53
N LYS A 30 -20.75 -5.87 -3.91
CA LYS A 30 -22.12 -6.31 -4.20
C LYS A 30 -22.99 -5.26 -4.88
N VAL A 31 -22.70 -3.95 -4.75
CA VAL A 31 -23.51 -2.89 -5.35
C VAL A 31 -22.98 -2.56 -6.74
N PRO A 32 -23.73 -2.87 -7.82
CA PRO A 32 -23.23 -2.75 -9.20
C PRO A 32 -22.78 -1.34 -9.58
N PHE A 33 -23.52 -0.32 -9.15
CA PHE A 33 -23.18 1.09 -9.43
C PHE A 33 -21.85 1.50 -8.78
N ILE A 34 -21.61 1.10 -7.53
CA ILE A 34 -20.37 1.41 -6.81
C ILE A 34 -19.21 0.65 -7.43
N ARG A 35 -19.40 -0.63 -7.74
CA ARG A 35 -18.42 -1.45 -8.44
C ARG A 35 -18.05 -0.86 -9.81
N ALA A 36 -19.04 -0.39 -10.57
CA ALA A 36 -18.80 0.28 -11.86
C ALA A 36 -17.96 1.56 -11.68
N GLY A 37 -18.23 2.35 -10.63
CA GLY A 37 -17.43 3.53 -10.29
C GLY A 37 -15.99 3.18 -9.95
N PHE A 38 -15.75 2.15 -9.15
CA PHE A 38 -14.40 1.67 -8.84
C PHE A 38 -13.66 1.16 -10.07
N ARG A 39 -14.37 0.41 -10.92
CA ARG A 39 -13.83 -0.06 -12.20
C ARG A 39 -13.43 1.12 -13.11
N TRP A 40 -14.29 2.13 -13.23
CA TRP A 40 -13.97 3.34 -14.00
C TRP A 40 -12.71 4.06 -13.48
N VAL A 41 -12.58 4.19 -12.15
CA VAL A 41 -11.37 4.76 -11.53
C VAL A 41 -10.14 3.90 -11.85
N ALA A 42 -10.27 2.58 -11.74
CA ALA A 42 -9.18 1.64 -12.06
C ALA A 42 -8.76 1.72 -13.54
N GLU A 43 -9.72 1.75 -14.47
CA GLU A 43 -9.47 1.90 -15.91
C GLU A 43 -8.77 3.25 -16.21
N THR A 44 -9.22 4.34 -15.57
CA THR A 44 -8.56 5.64 -15.69
C THR A 44 -7.12 5.57 -15.18
N PHE A 45 -6.89 4.87 -14.08
CA PHE A 45 -5.57 4.68 -13.52
C PHE A 45 -4.65 3.90 -14.47
N VAL A 46 -5.16 2.84 -15.10
CA VAL A 46 -4.43 2.06 -16.13
C VAL A 46 -4.07 2.93 -17.34
N GLN A 47 -4.99 3.80 -17.79
CA GLN A 47 -4.68 4.76 -18.87
C GLN A 47 -3.53 5.70 -18.46
N VAL A 48 -3.52 6.16 -17.22
CA VAL A 48 -2.45 7.02 -16.68
C VAL A 48 -1.11 6.28 -16.60
N ILE A 49 -1.11 4.97 -16.25
CA ILE A 49 0.08 4.12 -16.35
C ILE A 49 0.61 4.07 -17.80
N GLY A 50 -0.28 3.97 -18.78
CA GLY A 50 0.07 3.99 -20.19
C GLY A 50 0.83 5.26 -20.63
N TYR A 51 0.59 6.41 -20.02
CA TYR A 51 1.38 7.62 -20.27
C TYR A 51 2.82 7.50 -19.76
N THR A 52 3.04 6.80 -18.66
CA THR A 52 4.40 6.52 -18.17
C THR A 52 5.17 5.69 -19.20
N TRP A 53 4.52 4.70 -19.78
CA TRP A 53 5.16 3.85 -20.79
C TRP A 53 5.53 4.63 -22.04
N LYS A 54 4.68 5.54 -22.50
CA LYS A 54 5.02 6.46 -23.59
C LYS A 54 6.24 7.34 -23.27
N GLY A 55 6.33 7.83 -22.02
CA GLY A 55 7.51 8.57 -21.54
C GLY A 55 8.77 7.70 -21.53
N THR A 56 8.65 6.45 -21.09
CA THR A 56 9.75 5.48 -21.09
C THR A 56 10.18 5.12 -22.51
N ASP A 57 9.22 4.93 -23.42
CA ASP A 57 9.50 4.66 -24.84
C ASP A 57 10.23 5.84 -25.50
N PHE A 58 9.86 7.06 -25.15
CA PHE A 58 10.58 8.25 -25.63
C PHE A 58 12.04 8.31 -25.14
N LEU A 59 12.29 7.95 -23.87
CA LEU A 59 13.64 8.00 -23.29
C LEU A 59 14.54 6.83 -23.71
N LEU A 60 13.97 5.64 -23.87
CA LEU A 60 14.71 4.40 -24.07
C LEU A 60 14.54 3.80 -25.48
N GLY A 61 13.61 4.35 -26.26
CA GLY A 61 13.37 3.93 -27.63
C GLY A 61 14.54 4.27 -28.55
N ARG A 62 14.75 3.43 -29.53
CA ARG A 62 15.79 3.66 -30.54
C ARG A 62 15.39 4.84 -31.43
N PHE A 63 16.33 5.70 -31.74
CA PHE A 63 16.10 6.83 -32.65
C PHE A 63 15.66 6.41 -34.08
N SER A 64 15.93 5.16 -34.46
CA SER A 64 15.61 4.66 -35.82
C SER A 64 14.14 4.33 -36.04
N ASP A 65 13.46 3.77 -35.00
CA ASP A 65 12.10 3.23 -35.10
C ASP A 65 11.22 3.55 -33.86
N GLY A 66 11.78 4.24 -32.88
CA GLY A 66 11.07 4.58 -31.63
C GLY A 66 10.77 3.38 -30.73
N GLN A 67 11.18 2.16 -31.10
CA GLN A 67 10.89 0.97 -30.29
C GLN A 67 11.92 0.78 -29.19
N VAL A 68 11.46 0.37 -28.03
CA VAL A 68 12.32 -0.02 -26.90
C VAL A 68 12.89 -1.42 -27.18
N GLY A 69 14.19 -1.57 -27.00
CA GLY A 69 14.82 -2.88 -27.14
C GLY A 69 14.33 -3.85 -26.05
N PRO A 70 14.16 -5.15 -26.36
CA PRO A 70 13.66 -6.14 -25.40
C PRO A 70 14.43 -6.18 -24.07
N TYR A 71 15.70 -5.83 -24.08
CA TYR A 71 16.56 -5.78 -22.87
C TYR A 71 16.18 -4.67 -21.90
N LEU A 72 15.48 -3.64 -22.35
CA LEU A 72 15.01 -2.51 -21.53
C LEU A 72 13.55 -2.67 -21.11
N GLU A 73 12.84 -3.69 -21.60
CA GLU A 73 11.50 -4.03 -21.19
C GLU A 73 11.53 -4.91 -19.92
N ASN A 74 12.00 -4.35 -18.82
CA ASN A 74 12.13 -5.06 -17.56
C ASN A 74 11.62 -4.22 -16.38
N PHE A 75 11.62 -4.82 -15.20
CA PHE A 75 11.17 -4.20 -13.97
C PHE A 75 11.82 -2.83 -13.72
N ALA A 76 13.15 -2.72 -13.89
CA ALA A 76 13.87 -1.50 -13.56
C ALA A 76 13.44 -0.31 -14.41
N PHE A 77 13.21 -0.51 -15.70
CA PHE A 77 12.90 0.58 -16.63
C PHE A 77 11.40 0.83 -16.80
N ARG A 78 10.55 -0.18 -16.63
CA ARG A 78 9.08 -0.03 -16.75
C ARG A 78 8.42 0.28 -15.42
N ILE A 79 8.66 -0.54 -14.40
CA ILE A 79 7.94 -0.44 -13.13
C ILE A 79 8.50 0.68 -12.26
N LEU A 80 9.84 0.82 -12.14
CA LEU A 80 10.42 1.90 -11.35
C LEU A 80 10.12 3.28 -11.94
N ALA A 81 10.10 3.41 -13.28
CA ALA A 81 9.68 4.65 -13.94
C ALA A 81 8.24 5.04 -13.60
N THR A 82 7.35 4.05 -13.45
CA THR A 82 5.97 4.28 -13.03
C THR A 82 5.89 4.91 -11.65
N ILE A 83 6.74 4.48 -10.70
CA ILE A 83 6.82 5.08 -9.36
C ILE A 83 7.19 6.57 -9.45
N VAL A 84 8.17 6.92 -10.27
CA VAL A 84 8.61 8.32 -10.46
C VAL A 84 7.48 9.18 -11.00
N PHE A 85 6.81 8.72 -12.06
CA PHE A 85 5.72 9.47 -12.67
C PHE A 85 4.53 9.67 -11.71
N PHE A 86 4.11 8.60 -11.01
CA PHE A 86 2.99 8.70 -10.06
C PHE A 86 3.32 9.54 -8.85
N SER A 87 4.56 9.60 -8.40
CA SER A 87 4.98 10.52 -7.35
C SER A 87 4.86 11.99 -7.82
N ALA A 88 5.33 12.27 -9.03
CA ALA A 88 5.18 13.59 -9.64
C ALA A 88 3.70 13.99 -9.82
N LEU A 89 2.87 13.05 -10.29
CA LEU A 89 1.44 13.25 -10.44
C LEU A 89 0.73 13.50 -9.10
N SER A 90 1.07 12.73 -8.07
CA SER A 90 0.52 12.92 -6.71
C SER A 90 0.87 14.29 -6.14
N ALA A 91 2.12 14.74 -6.33
CA ALA A 91 2.57 16.07 -5.91
C ALA A 91 1.82 17.17 -6.66
N LEU A 92 1.59 17.03 -7.96
CA LEU A 92 0.79 17.95 -8.76
C LEU A 92 -0.68 17.99 -8.28
N LEU A 93 -1.32 16.84 -8.10
CA LEU A 93 -2.71 16.74 -7.63
C LEU A 93 -2.87 17.32 -6.21
N HIS A 94 -1.87 17.17 -5.35
CA HIS A 94 -1.84 17.80 -4.04
C HIS A 94 -1.71 19.32 -4.14
N HIS A 95 -0.82 19.83 -5.00
CA HIS A 95 -0.65 21.26 -5.24
C HIS A 95 -1.94 21.90 -5.79
N LEU A 96 -2.63 21.25 -6.73
CA LEU A 96 -3.91 21.70 -7.27
C LEU A 96 -5.07 21.60 -6.27
N GLY A 97 -4.86 20.95 -5.12
CA GLY A 97 -5.87 20.77 -4.09
C GLY A 97 -6.89 19.65 -4.37
N LEU A 98 -6.80 18.98 -5.52
CA LEU A 98 -7.70 17.89 -5.90
C LEU A 98 -7.59 16.72 -4.91
N LEU A 99 -6.35 16.29 -4.62
CA LEU A 99 -6.10 15.22 -3.66
C LEU A 99 -6.59 15.60 -2.26
N SER A 100 -6.36 16.86 -1.85
CA SER A 100 -6.84 17.38 -0.57
C SER A 100 -8.37 17.42 -0.45
N PHE A 101 -9.08 17.56 -1.56
CA PHE A 101 -10.55 17.46 -1.59
C PHE A 101 -11.02 16.05 -1.26
N PHE A 102 -10.47 15.02 -1.90
CA PHE A 102 -10.80 13.62 -1.64
C PHE A 102 -10.42 13.19 -0.22
N ILE A 103 -9.22 13.56 0.24
CA ILE A 103 -8.76 13.27 1.60
C ILE A 103 -9.72 13.88 2.64
N ARG A 104 -10.16 15.13 2.46
CA ARG A 104 -11.13 15.76 3.37
C ARG A 104 -12.48 15.06 3.40
N GLY A 105 -12.98 14.64 2.24
CA GLY A 105 -14.23 13.88 2.15
C GLY A 105 -14.16 12.56 2.91
N PHE A 106 -13.09 11.80 2.70
CA PHE A 106 -12.88 10.53 3.38
C PHE A 106 -12.61 10.71 4.89
N ALA A 107 -11.82 11.73 5.26
CA ALA A 107 -11.59 12.09 6.67
C ALA A 107 -12.88 12.49 7.38
N TRP A 108 -13.79 13.19 6.69
CA TRP A 108 -15.10 13.53 7.24
C TRP A 108 -15.92 12.27 7.57
N VAL A 109 -15.94 11.28 6.67
CA VAL A 109 -16.60 9.98 6.92
C VAL A 109 -15.98 9.31 8.15
N MET A 110 -14.65 9.17 8.19
CA MET A 110 -13.95 8.54 9.30
C MET A 110 -14.21 9.24 10.64
N ARG A 111 -14.18 10.57 10.64
CA ARG A 111 -14.44 11.37 11.85
C ARG A 111 -15.84 11.15 12.40
N HIS A 112 -16.86 11.16 11.53
CA HIS A 112 -18.26 11.07 11.96
C HIS A 112 -18.66 9.64 12.35
N THR A 113 -18.14 8.63 11.66
CA THR A 113 -18.48 7.23 11.91
C THR A 113 -17.68 6.64 13.08
N LEU A 114 -16.37 6.94 13.15
CA LEU A 114 -15.43 6.34 14.08
C LEU A 114 -15.07 7.24 15.26
N ARG A 115 -15.55 8.49 15.25
CA ARG A 115 -15.25 9.50 16.30
C ARG A 115 -13.76 9.75 16.50
N LEU A 116 -13.01 9.73 15.41
CA LEU A 116 -11.60 10.04 15.43
C LEU A 116 -11.37 11.55 15.54
N THR A 117 -10.19 11.93 16.05
CA THR A 117 -9.77 13.34 16.01
C THR A 117 -9.57 13.80 14.58
N GLY A 118 -9.54 15.11 14.34
CA GLY A 118 -9.28 15.66 13.02
C GLY A 118 -7.92 15.20 12.45
N ARG A 119 -6.91 15.07 13.31
CA ARG A 119 -5.55 14.62 12.95
C ARG A 119 -5.53 13.16 12.53
N GLU A 120 -6.15 12.30 13.32
CA GLU A 120 -6.31 10.89 13.02
C GLU A 120 -7.04 10.66 11.71
N SER A 121 -8.17 11.32 11.55
CA SER A 121 -9.01 11.19 10.35
C SER A 121 -8.27 11.61 9.10
N LEU A 122 -7.51 12.73 9.15
CA LEU A 122 -6.71 13.19 8.02
C LEU A 122 -5.55 12.25 7.70
N SER A 123 -4.88 11.70 8.72
CA SER A 123 -3.79 10.75 8.51
C SER A 123 -4.30 9.46 7.86
N VAL A 124 -5.35 8.87 8.42
CA VAL A 124 -5.94 7.63 7.87
C VAL A 124 -6.46 7.84 6.45
N ALA A 125 -7.18 8.95 6.22
CA ALA A 125 -7.66 9.29 4.89
C ALA A 125 -6.52 9.58 3.90
N GLY A 126 -5.47 10.25 4.36
CA GLY A 126 -4.27 10.52 3.56
C GLY A 126 -3.59 9.22 3.12
N ASN A 127 -3.46 8.25 4.01
CA ASN A 127 -2.80 6.98 3.73
C ASN A 127 -3.49 6.14 2.64
N VAL A 128 -4.79 6.33 2.40
CA VAL A 128 -5.50 5.64 1.31
C VAL A 128 -4.98 6.07 -0.07
N PHE A 129 -4.53 7.32 -0.20
CA PHE A 129 -4.12 7.92 -1.48
C PHE A 129 -2.62 8.19 -1.56
N LEU A 130 -2.03 8.56 -0.42
CA LEU A 130 -0.62 8.89 -0.27
C LEU A 130 0.13 7.74 0.42
N GLY A 131 1.42 7.72 0.27
CA GLY A 131 2.26 6.76 0.96
C GLY A 131 2.41 7.04 2.46
N GLN A 132 2.93 6.05 3.15
CA GLN A 132 3.25 6.12 4.58
C GLN A 132 4.25 7.24 4.94
N THR A 133 5.03 7.72 3.97
CA THR A 133 5.98 8.83 4.14
C THR A 133 5.32 10.19 3.89
N GLU A 134 4.35 10.25 2.99
CA GLU A 134 3.69 11.48 2.56
C GLU A 134 2.50 11.86 3.45
N SER A 135 1.70 10.88 3.85
CA SER A 135 0.51 11.12 4.66
C SER A 135 0.80 11.78 6.02
N PRO A 136 1.86 11.42 6.77
CA PRO A 136 2.21 12.13 8.00
C PRO A 136 2.60 13.58 7.77
N LEU A 137 3.08 13.94 6.58
CA LEU A 137 3.41 15.34 6.25
C LEU A 137 2.16 16.22 6.21
N LEU A 138 0.99 15.66 5.89
CA LEU A 138 -0.29 16.40 5.92
C LEU A 138 -0.65 16.92 7.32
N ILE A 139 -0.17 16.22 8.35
CA ILE A 139 -0.45 16.52 9.76
C ILE A 139 0.82 16.90 10.54
N ARG A 140 1.93 17.16 9.83
CA ARG A 140 3.24 17.46 10.43
C ARG A 140 3.20 18.47 11.60
N PRO A 141 2.46 19.60 11.54
CA PRO A 141 2.43 20.56 12.64
C PRO A 141 1.78 20.04 13.92
N TYR A 142 1.13 18.89 13.84
CA TYR A 142 0.40 18.31 14.97
C TYR A 142 1.12 17.11 15.60
N LEU A 143 2.14 16.53 14.94
CA LEU A 143 2.81 15.30 15.37
C LEU A 143 3.36 15.38 16.80
N ASP A 144 3.98 16.50 17.17
CA ASP A 144 4.56 16.68 18.51
C ASP A 144 3.52 16.74 19.65
N ARG A 145 2.24 16.90 19.30
CA ARG A 145 1.13 17.00 20.24
C ARG A 145 0.17 15.82 20.16
N MET A 146 0.54 14.80 19.44
CA MET A 146 -0.26 13.58 19.29
C MET A 146 0.02 12.61 20.43
N SER A 147 -1.05 11.96 20.92
CA SER A 147 -0.95 10.88 21.89
C SER A 147 -0.28 9.65 21.29
N ARG A 148 0.18 8.73 22.14
CA ARG A 148 0.73 7.45 21.68
C ARG A 148 -0.28 6.65 20.83
N SER A 149 -1.55 6.72 21.21
CA SER A 149 -2.64 6.07 20.45
C SER A 149 -2.83 6.69 19.06
N GLU A 150 -2.79 8.01 18.97
CA GLU A 150 -2.85 8.72 17.69
C GLU A 150 -1.65 8.40 16.79
N LEU A 151 -0.42 8.42 17.36
CA LEU A 151 0.80 8.05 16.62
C LEU A 151 0.76 6.60 16.16
N MET A 152 0.29 5.67 17.00
CA MET A 152 0.11 4.27 16.60
C MET A 152 -0.82 4.13 15.41
N LEU A 153 -1.90 4.93 15.37
CA LEU A 153 -2.82 4.93 14.24
C LEU A 153 -2.18 5.47 12.96
N VAL A 154 -1.37 6.53 13.06
CA VAL A 154 -0.61 7.06 11.89
C VAL A 154 0.30 5.98 11.30
N MET A 155 1.06 5.29 12.15
CA MET A 155 1.98 4.22 11.74
C MET A 155 1.23 3.02 11.15
N THR A 156 0.20 2.53 11.86
CA THR A 156 -0.60 1.38 11.42
C THR A 156 -1.31 1.68 10.10
N GLY A 157 -1.88 2.88 9.95
CA GLY A 157 -2.53 3.31 8.72
C GLY A 157 -1.58 3.32 7.53
N GLY A 158 -0.35 3.82 7.73
CA GLY A 158 0.68 3.83 6.68
C GLY A 158 1.11 2.43 6.23
N MET A 159 1.18 1.48 7.17
CA MET A 159 1.54 0.09 6.85
C MET A 159 0.39 -0.74 6.27
N ALA A 160 -0.85 -0.37 6.55
CA ALA A 160 -2.03 -1.14 6.15
C ALA A 160 -2.56 -0.76 4.75
N THR A 161 -2.14 0.38 4.20
CA THR A 161 -2.63 0.91 2.92
C THR A 161 -1.51 0.96 1.88
N ILE A 162 -1.89 1.08 0.61
CA ILE A 162 -0.95 1.08 -0.51
C ILE A 162 -0.75 2.53 -0.98
N ALA A 163 0.49 2.99 -1.02
CA ALA A 163 0.84 4.30 -1.60
C ALA A 163 0.50 4.37 -3.09
N GLY A 164 -0.02 5.51 -3.56
CA GLY A 164 -0.43 5.68 -4.96
C GLY A 164 0.65 5.38 -5.99
N SER A 165 1.90 5.76 -5.73
CA SER A 165 3.05 5.46 -6.60
C SER A 165 3.38 3.95 -6.63
N VAL A 166 3.32 3.29 -5.47
CA VAL A 166 3.57 1.84 -5.34
C VAL A 166 2.38 1.03 -5.86
N PHE A 167 1.16 1.54 -5.71
CA PHE A 167 -0.05 0.96 -6.28
C PHE A 167 0.08 0.77 -7.80
N ALA A 168 0.56 1.81 -8.50
CA ALA A 168 0.79 1.73 -9.93
C ALA A 168 1.84 0.67 -10.31
N ALA A 169 2.89 0.52 -9.48
CA ALA A 169 3.87 -0.54 -9.66
C ALA A 169 3.25 -1.94 -9.50
N TYR A 170 2.43 -2.16 -8.46
CA TYR A 170 1.74 -3.44 -8.27
C TYR A 170 0.78 -3.78 -9.40
N VAL A 171 0.04 -2.80 -9.92
CA VAL A 171 -0.83 -3.01 -11.08
C VAL A 171 -0.01 -3.47 -12.30
N GLY A 172 1.16 -2.85 -12.52
CA GLY A 172 2.05 -3.24 -13.60
C GLY A 172 2.67 -4.64 -13.43
N ILE A 173 3.05 -5.00 -12.19
CA ILE A 173 3.63 -6.33 -11.88
C ILE A 173 2.58 -7.44 -12.03
N LEU A 174 1.41 -7.27 -11.43
CA LEU A 174 0.37 -8.29 -11.36
C LEU A 174 -0.44 -8.37 -12.65
N GLY A 175 -0.68 -7.23 -13.30
CA GLY A 175 -1.48 -7.13 -14.53
C GLY A 175 -0.67 -7.32 -15.81
N GLY A 176 0.67 -7.31 -15.73
CA GLY A 176 1.53 -7.42 -16.92
C GLY A 176 1.27 -6.32 -17.95
N THR A 177 1.16 -6.69 -19.21
CA THR A 177 0.92 -5.76 -20.33
C THR A 177 -0.55 -5.70 -20.77
N ASP A 178 -1.40 -6.57 -20.25
CA ASP A 178 -2.82 -6.65 -20.62
C ASP A 178 -3.67 -5.63 -19.84
N PRO A 179 -4.33 -4.67 -20.52
CA PRO A 179 -5.12 -3.63 -19.86
C PRO A 179 -6.31 -4.16 -19.04
N GLU A 180 -6.94 -5.27 -19.46
CA GLU A 180 -8.06 -5.85 -18.70
C GLU A 180 -7.58 -6.46 -17.39
N THR A 181 -6.51 -7.21 -17.42
CA THR A 181 -5.86 -7.79 -16.24
C THR A 181 -5.35 -6.69 -15.30
N GLN A 182 -4.77 -5.63 -15.84
CA GLN A 182 -4.37 -4.45 -15.05
C GLN A 182 -5.57 -3.79 -14.36
N ALA A 183 -6.68 -3.57 -15.08
CA ALA A 183 -7.89 -2.98 -14.51
C ALA A 183 -8.52 -3.88 -13.43
N TYR A 184 -8.45 -5.20 -13.61
CA TYR A 184 -8.87 -6.18 -12.60
C TYR A 184 -8.05 -6.02 -11.31
N PHE A 185 -6.74 -6.10 -11.39
CA PHE A 185 -5.88 -5.93 -10.21
C PHE A 185 -5.98 -4.53 -9.60
N ALA A 186 -6.05 -3.49 -10.42
CA ALA A 186 -6.24 -2.12 -9.95
C ALA A 186 -7.52 -1.97 -9.12
N THR A 187 -8.64 -2.57 -9.57
CA THR A 187 -9.91 -2.56 -8.84
C THR A 187 -9.78 -3.25 -7.49
N HIS A 188 -9.13 -4.42 -7.45
CA HIS A 188 -8.94 -5.17 -6.21
C HIS A 188 -8.00 -4.46 -5.22
N LEU A 189 -6.88 -3.93 -5.69
CA LEU A 189 -5.92 -3.20 -4.87
C LEU A 189 -6.49 -1.89 -4.31
N LEU A 190 -7.25 -1.13 -5.11
CA LEU A 190 -7.98 0.07 -4.65
C LEU A 190 -8.99 -0.29 -3.57
N THR A 191 -9.76 -1.35 -3.80
CA THR A 191 -10.75 -1.84 -2.85
C THR A 191 -10.07 -2.25 -1.54
N ALA A 192 -8.98 -3.01 -1.63
CA ALA A 192 -8.21 -3.45 -0.46
C ALA A 192 -7.66 -2.26 0.33
N SER A 193 -7.04 -1.28 -0.33
CA SER A 193 -6.50 -0.08 0.32
C SER A 193 -7.59 0.72 1.05
N LEU A 194 -8.76 0.88 0.41
CA LEU A 194 -9.89 1.60 1.00
C LEU A 194 -10.46 0.89 2.24
N ILE A 195 -10.63 -0.43 2.16
CA ILE A 195 -11.16 -1.27 3.25
C ILE A 195 -10.16 -1.41 4.39
N SER A 196 -8.86 -1.35 4.10
CA SER A 196 -7.80 -1.43 5.10
C SER A 196 -7.74 -0.21 6.03
N ALA A 197 -8.21 0.95 5.57
CA ALA A 197 -8.19 2.17 6.39
C ALA A 197 -8.99 2.05 7.70
N PRO A 198 -10.28 1.66 7.71
CA PRO A 198 -11.00 1.40 8.95
C PRO A 198 -10.45 0.18 9.72
N ALA A 199 -9.94 -0.84 9.06
CA ALA A 199 -9.28 -1.97 9.73
C ALA A 199 -8.05 -1.53 10.52
N ALA A 200 -7.23 -0.64 9.96
CA ALA A 200 -6.08 -0.05 10.64
C ALA A 200 -6.50 0.73 11.91
N VAL A 201 -7.63 1.44 11.86
CA VAL A 201 -8.20 2.10 13.05
C VAL A 201 -8.54 1.07 14.13
N ALA A 202 -9.23 -0.01 13.77
CA ALA A 202 -9.58 -1.06 14.73
C ALA A 202 -8.33 -1.69 15.36
N ALA A 203 -7.35 -2.04 14.55
CA ALA A 203 -6.10 -2.65 15.01
C ALA A 203 -5.29 -1.70 15.92
N ALA A 204 -5.08 -0.46 15.50
CA ALA A 204 -4.32 0.54 16.26
C ALA A 204 -4.96 0.84 17.61
N LYS A 205 -6.29 1.06 17.64
CA LYS A 205 -7.04 1.37 18.87
C LYS A 205 -7.20 0.16 19.78
N LEU A 206 -7.05 -1.04 19.25
CA LEU A 206 -7.00 -2.27 20.05
C LEU A 206 -5.62 -2.46 20.70
N LEU A 207 -4.55 -2.23 19.94
CA LEU A 207 -3.17 -2.39 20.40
C LEU A 207 -2.76 -1.31 21.40
N VAL A 208 -3.03 -0.04 21.06
CA VAL A 208 -2.73 1.12 21.88
C VAL A 208 -3.99 1.97 22.05
N PRO A 209 -4.85 1.63 23.03
CA PRO A 209 -6.05 2.40 23.34
C PRO A 209 -5.70 3.82 23.78
N GLU A 210 -6.63 4.75 23.58
CA GLU A 210 -6.47 6.12 24.04
C GLU A 210 -6.60 6.21 25.57
N THR A 211 -5.55 6.68 26.19
CA THR A 211 -5.46 6.86 27.65
C THR A 211 -5.16 8.31 28.03
N GLU A 212 -4.83 9.14 27.04
CA GLU A 212 -4.46 10.53 27.25
C GLU A 212 -5.64 11.46 26.86
N PRO A 213 -5.76 12.64 27.48
CA PRO A 213 -6.76 13.62 27.07
C PRO A 213 -6.54 14.04 25.61
N GLN A 214 -7.50 13.77 24.76
CA GLN A 214 -7.43 14.21 23.37
C GLN A 214 -7.52 15.72 23.29
N VAL A 215 -6.56 16.35 22.66
CA VAL A 215 -6.63 17.79 22.33
C VAL A 215 -7.64 17.95 21.20
N ALA A 216 -8.84 18.41 21.56
CA ALA A 216 -9.87 18.72 20.59
C ALA A 216 -9.38 19.83 19.64
N GLY A 217 -9.55 19.62 18.34
CA GLY A 217 -9.19 20.61 17.32
C GLY A 217 -9.38 20.08 15.91
N ASP A 218 -9.78 20.97 15.01
CA ASP A 218 -9.81 20.66 13.58
C ASP A 218 -8.39 20.75 13.03
N ALA A 219 -7.88 19.61 12.55
CA ALA A 219 -6.65 19.61 11.80
C ALA A 219 -6.91 20.07 10.36
N LYS A 220 -6.05 20.96 9.88
CA LYS A 220 -6.07 21.43 8.50
C LYS A 220 -4.95 20.72 7.74
N ILE A 221 -5.23 20.29 6.51
CA ILE A 221 -4.22 19.74 5.62
C ILE A 221 -3.16 20.80 5.35
N VAL A 222 -1.90 20.43 5.52
CA VAL A 222 -0.77 21.28 5.14
C VAL A 222 -0.79 21.45 3.62
N LYS A 223 -0.76 22.70 3.16
CA LYS A 223 -0.69 23.00 1.73
C LYS A 223 0.67 22.57 1.17
N SER A 224 0.70 22.28 -0.12
CA SER A 224 1.95 22.07 -0.85
C SER A 224 2.90 23.25 -0.64
N SER A 225 4.18 22.98 -0.40
CA SER A 225 5.21 24.02 -0.28
C SER A 225 5.67 24.58 -1.63
N ALA A 226 5.25 23.96 -2.74
CA ALA A 226 5.60 24.38 -4.08
C ALA A 226 4.91 25.71 -4.43
N SER A 227 5.65 26.66 -4.99
CA SER A 227 5.17 27.98 -5.39
C SER A 227 4.34 27.95 -6.68
N ASN A 228 4.57 26.94 -7.52
CA ASN A 228 3.87 26.75 -8.79
C ASN A 228 3.80 25.25 -9.16
N PHE A 229 3.03 24.94 -10.21
CA PHE A 229 2.79 23.57 -10.62
C PHE A 229 4.05 22.85 -11.15
N LEU A 230 4.98 23.58 -11.80
CA LEU A 230 6.24 23.01 -12.29
C LEU A 230 7.15 22.61 -11.14
N GLU A 231 7.23 23.43 -10.10
CA GLU A 231 7.97 23.11 -8.89
C GLU A 231 7.37 21.90 -8.18
N ALA A 232 6.04 21.79 -8.12
CA ALA A 232 5.37 20.63 -7.56
C ALA A 232 5.74 19.34 -8.31
N ILE A 233 5.71 19.36 -9.65
CA ILE A 233 6.12 18.24 -10.50
C ILE A 233 7.60 17.90 -10.27
N THR A 234 8.47 18.90 -10.24
CA THR A 234 9.93 18.68 -10.06
C THR A 234 10.24 18.04 -8.70
N ASN A 235 9.61 18.55 -7.63
CA ASN A 235 9.77 17.99 -6.29
C ASN A 235 9.26 16.56 -6.25
N GLY A 236 8.05 16.29 -6.75
CA GLY A 236 7.49 14.94 -6.82
C GLY A 236 8.33 13.98 -7.68
N THR A 237 8.93 14.47 -8.77
CA THR A 237 9.85 13.67 -9.59
C THR A 237 11.11 13.28 -8.81
N ARG A 238 11.69 14.22 -8.05
CA ARG A 238 12.87 13.96 -7.20
C ARG A 238 12.57 12.95 -6.11
N ASP A 239 11.45 13.12 -5.41
CA ASP A 239 11.01 12.20 -4.37
C ASP A 239 10.72 10.81 -4.94
N GLY A 240 10.03 10.75 -6.10
CA GLY A 240 9.74 9.52 -6.82
C GLY A 240 10.99 8.80 -7.31
N LEU A 241 12.00 9.52 -7.79
CA LEU A 241 13.28 8.95 -8.20
C LEU A 241 14.02 8.32 -7.01
N SER A 242 14.06 9.03 -5.89
CA SER A 242 14.65 8.51 -4.65
C SER A 242 13.92 7.25 -4.17
N LEU A 243 12.58 7.27 -4.20
CA LEU A 243 11.77 6.12 -3.82
C LEU A 243 12.01 4.93 -4.76
N ALA A 244 11.98 5.15 -6.07
CA ALA A 244 12.20 4.12 -7.08
C ALA A 244 13.59 3.49 -6.95
N ALA A 245 14.64 4.31 -6.78
CA ALA A 245 16.00 3.82 -6.57
C ALA A 245 16.09 2.96 -5.29
N ASN A 246 15.54 3.43 -4.18
CA ASN A 246 15.52 2.69 -2.92
C ASN A 246 14.77 1.35 -3.06
N VAL A 247 13.60 1.34 -3.71
CA VAL A 247 12.83 0.12 -3.97
C VAL A 247 13.65 -0.86 -4.82
N GLY A 248 14.26 -0.39 -5.93
CA GLY A 248 15.06 -1.22 -6.80
C GLY A 248 16.26 -1.85 -6.09
N VAL A 249 17.02 -1.05 -5.36
CA VAL A 249 18.20 -1.52 -4.60
C VAL A 249 17.79 -2.48 -3.47
N MET A 250 16.73 -2.18 -2.73
CA MET A 250 16.26 -3.06 -1.66
C MET A 250 15.76 -4.39 -2.20
N LEU A 251 14.99 -4.40 -3.29
CA LEU A 251 14.56 -5.65 -3.92
C LEU A 251 15.75 -6.49 -4.38
N LEU A 252 16.76 -5.87 -5.00
CA LEU A 252 17.98 -6.57 -5.40
C LEU A 252 18.67 -7.22 -4.20
N VAL A 253 18.88 -6.46 -3.13
CA VAL A 253 19.61 -6.93 -1.94
C VAL A 253 18.82 -8.02 -1.22
N PHE A 254 17.52 -7.80 -0.97
CA PHE A 254 16.70 -8.81 -0.29
C PHE A 254 16.53 -10.09 -1.09
N THR A 255 16.36 -9.98 -2.41
CA THR A 255 16.31 -11.17 -3.28
C THR A 255 17.62 -11.94 -3.23
N ALA A 256 18.76 -11.26 -3.29
CA ALA A 256 20.07 -11.90 -3.15
C ALA A 256 20.23 -12.60 -1.79
N PHE A 257 19.78 -11.97 -0.70
CA PHE A 257 19.79 -12.62 0.62
C PHE A 257 18.86 -13.84 0.68
N VAL A 258 17.66 -13.77 0.09
CA VAL A 258 16.74 -14.91 0.06
C VAL A 258 17.41 -16.09 -0.65
N TYR A 259 18.01 -15.89 -1.83
CA TYR A 259 18.75 -16.96 -2.52
C TYR A 259 19.90 -17.51 -1.69
N MET A 260 20.72 -16.62 -1.10
CA MET A 260 21.83 -17.05 -0.23
C MET A 260 21.34 -17.89 0.97
N PHE A 261 20.24 -17.47 1.61
CA PHE A 261 19.66 -18.23 2.72
C PHE A 261 19.03 -19.55 2.24
N ASN A 262 18.43 -19.59 1.06
CA ASN A 262 17.87 -20.79 0.47
C ASN A 262 18.97 -21.82 0.18
N ASP A 263 20.10 -21.42 -0.36
CA ASP A 263 21.26 -22.30 -0.57
C ASP A 263 21.77 -22.86 0.75
N LEU A 264 21.91 -22.02 1.78
CA LEU A 264 22.34 -22.45 3.12
C LEU A 264 21.34 -23.44 3.74
N LEU A 265 20.06 -23.15 3.67
CA LEU A 265 18.99 -24.01 4.19
C LEU A 265 18.93 -25.34 3.41
N GLY A 266 19.04 -25.29 2.09
CA GLY A 266 19.10 -26.45 1.23
C GLY A 266 20.28 -27.39 1.57
N TRP A 267 21.46 -26.81 1.85
CA TRP A 267 22.64 -27.55 2.31
C TRP A 267 22.38 -28.24 3.67
N VAL A 268 21.85 -27.49 4.65
CA VAL A 268 21.47 -28.06 5.96
C VAL A 268 20.38 -29.14 5.80
N GLY A 269 19.40 -28.92 4.94
CA GLY A 269 18.33 -29.86 4.64
C GLY A 269 18.85 -31.16 4.00
N GLY A 270 19.90 -31.06 3.16
CA GLY A 270 20.59 -32.23 2.61
C GLY A 270 21.32 -33.06 3.69
N TRP A 271 21.98 -32.39 4.62
CA TRP A 271 22.69 -33.04 5.72
C TRP A 271 21.76 -33.74 6.70
N THR A 272 20.59 -33.18 6.95
CA THR A 272 19.63 -33.67 7.92
C THR A 272 18.63 -34.68 7.33
N GLY A 273 18.63 -34.88 6.00
CA GLY A 273 17.59 -35.65 5.30
C GLY A 273 16.24 -34.92 5.19
N ALA A 274 16.16 -33.66 5.61
CA ALA A 274 14.93 -32.90 5.57
C ALA A 274 14.46 -32.64 4.14
N ASN A 275 15.37 -32.50 3.18
CA ASN A 275 15.01 -32.30 1.77
C ASN A 275 14.26 -33.49 1.21
N ASP A 276 14.71 -34.72 1.51
CA ASP A 276 14.07 -35.95 1.05
C ASP A 276 12.68 -36.12 1.68
N PHE A 277 12.56 -35.79 2.97
CA PHE A 277 11.27 -35.79 3.67
C PHE A 277 10.30 -34.79 3.07
N LEU A 278 10.74 -33.54 2.82
CA LEU A 278 9.92 -32.46 2.24
C LEU A 278 9.49 -32.82 0.82
N ALA A 279 10.40 -33.31 -0.02
CA ALA A 279 10.12 -33.73 -1.38
C ALA A 279 9.11 -34.88 -1.48
N ALA A 280 9.10 -35.77 -0.49
CA ALA A 280 8.17 -36.92 -0.43
C ALA A 280 6.78 -36.53 0.10
N ASN A 281 6.67 -35.54 0.97
CA ASN A 281 5.44 -35.25 1.73
C ASN A 281 4.83 -33.88 1.49
N THR A 282 5.50 -33.00 0.75
CA THR A 282 5.06 -31.60 0.56
C THR A 282 5.25 -31.12 -0.89
N THR A 283 4.79 -29.93 -1.20
CA THR A 283 5.03 -29.28 -2.49
C THR A 283 6.45 -28.73 -2.65
N PHE A 284 7.21 -28.62 -1.54
CA PHE A 284 8.57 -28.10 -1.53
C PHE A 284 9.59 -29.22 -1.79
N LYS A 285 10.56 -28.93 -2.67
CA LYS A 285 11.64 -29.88 -3.01
C LYS A 285 12.81 -29.83 -2.04
N THR A 286 13.02 -28.67 -1.42
CA THR A 286 14.15 -28.43 -0.52
C THR A 286 13.70 -27.55 0.65
N LEU A 287 14.44 -27.59 1.75
CA LEU A 287 14.27 -26.67 2.85
C LEU A 287 14.65 -25.25 2.37
N SER A 288 13.70 -24.32 2.39
CA SER A 288 13.86 -22.95 1.90
C SER A 288 13.16 -21.95 2.81
N MET A 289 13.44 -20.68 2.63
CA MET A 289 12.75 -19.59 3.34
C MET A 289 11.23 -19.62 3.06
N GLU A 290 10.85 -19.88 1.82
CA GLU A 290 9.44 -20.01 1.40
C GLU A 290 8.75 -21.15 2.16
N CYS A 291 9.42 -22.30 2.28
CA CYS A 291 8.91 -23.44 3.04
C CYS A 291 8.68 -23.05 4.52
N ILE A 292 9.69 -22.46 5.16
CA ILE A 292 9.61 -22.07 6.58
C ILE A 292 8.53 -21.02 6.81
N LEU A 293 8.54 -19.96 6.02
CA LEU A 293 7.58 -18.86 6.14
C LEU A 293 6.17 -19.30 5.75
N GLY A 294 6.01 -20.17 4.76
CA GLY A 294 4.74 -20.75 4.37
C GLY A 294 4.08 -21.49 5.55
N TYR A 295 4.80 -22.40 6.20
CA TYR A 295 4.26 -23.12 7.36
C TYR A 295 4.03 -22.22 8.59
N ILE A 296 4.90 -21.25 8.87
CA ILE A 296 4.70 -20.28 9.96
C ILE A 296 3.49 -19.37 9.66
N GLY A 297 3.32 -18.98 8.41
CA GLY A 297 2.21 -18.14 7.96
C GLY A 297 0.89 -18.89 7.78
N ALA A 298 0.91 -20.21 7.64
CA ALA A 298 -0.27 -21.03 7.36
C ALA A 298 -1.46 -20.78 8.31
N PRO A 299 -1.29 -20.70 9.64
CA PRO A 299 -2.40 -20.40 10.54
C PRO A 299 -3.03 -19.02 10.28
N ILE A 300 -2.21 -18.04 9.91
CA ILE A 300 -2.68 -16.68 9.59
C ILE A 300 -3.41 -16.69 8.24
N ALA A 301 -2.87 -17.34 7.23
CA ALA A 301 -3.49 -17.51 5.92
C ALA A 301 -4.86 -18.19 6.03
N TRP A 302 -4.95 -19.25 6.83
CA TRP A 302 -6.21 -19.92 7.12
C TRP A 302 -7.24 -19.02 7.79
N LEU A 303 -6.82 -18.23 8.80
CA LEU A 303 -7.70 -17.27 9.50
C LEU A 303 -8.22 -16.17 8.57
N VAL A 304 -7.43 -15.77 7.57
CA VAL A 304 -7.82 -14.76 6.56
C VAL A 304 -8.72 -15.37 5.47
N GLY A 305 -8.85 -16.70 5.41
CA GLY A 305 -9.75 -17.39 4.49
C GLY A 305 -9.10 -17.80 3.16
N VAL A 306 -7.78 -17.95 3.15
CA VAL A 306 -7.07 -18.53 1.99
C VAL A 306 -7.48 -20.00 1.83
N ALA A 307 -7.69 -20.43 0.59
CA ALA A 307 -8.04 -21.82 0.29
C ALA A 307 -6.95 -22.77 0.83
N SER A 308 -7.37 -23.92 1.36
CA SER A 308 -6.45 -24.89 1.99
C SER A 308 -5.32 -25.37 1.07
N GLU A 309 -5.55 -25.34 -0.23
CA GLU A 309 -4.58 -25.72 -1.26
C GLU A 309 -3.46 -24.67 -1.42
N ASP A 310 -3.74 -23.40 -1.13
CA ASP A 310 -2.83 -22.27 -1.32
C ASP A 310 -2.23 -21.74 0.00
N ILE A 311 -2.59 -22.36 1.14
CA ILE A 311 -2.19 -21.86 2.47
C ILE A 311 -0.68 -21.82 2.68
N VAL A 312 0.05 -22.74 2.06
CA VAL A 312 1.51 -22.93 2.26
C VAL A 312 2.31 -22.43 1.05
N VAL A 313 1.64 -22.00 0.00
CA VAL A 313 2.25 -21.46 -1.24
C VAL A 313 2.49 -19.91 -1.10
#